data_7ac170a52bb9000b01741ba182ec773f
#
_entry.id   7ac170a52bb9000b01741ba182ec773f
#
_cell.length_a   1.000
_cell.length_b   1.000
_cell.length_c   1.000
_cell.angle_alpha   90.00
_cell.angle_beta   90.00
_cell.angle_gamma   90.00
#
_symmetry.space_group_name_H-M   'P 1'
#
loop_
_entity.id
_entity.type
_entity.pdbx_description
1 polymer ?
#
loop_
_entity_poly.entity_id
_entity_poly.type
_entity_poly.pdbx_seq_one_letter_code
_entity_poly.pdbx_strand_id
1 'polypeptide(L)'
;KMVFLGRPFFGADIQKLGKLAADGAFASGTGEVTTRDIMGEYVERLLEGLSGIDADKLEGLRVGWDAGNGAAGPALEALAARLPGEHHLLFTEVDGHFPNHHPDPTVEANLADLRALVADKNLDFGVAFDGDGDRIGAIDGTGRVIWGDQLLMIYAEDLLKNRPGATIIADVKASRALFDRVAELGGKPLMWKTGHSLIKSKMKETGAPLAGEMSGHVFFADEYYGFDDALYAGVRLLAAAARLGKSVTDLRGAIPPMLNTPELRFQVDETRKFAAIAEIAERLASNPGPQVESVNTTDGVRVNTADGWWLLRASNTQDVLVARAESDTQEGLDRLLAQIDAQLEASGLERGESVGH
;
A
#
# COMPACT_ATOMS: atom_id res chain seq x y z
N LYS A 1 0.94 -10.91 11.68
CA LYS A 1 1.24 -11.68 10.44
C LYS A 1 2.06 -12.92 10.79
N MET A 2 1.86 -14.03 10.07
CA MET A 2 2.56 -15.29 10.31
C MET A 2 3.28 -15.73 9.05
N VAL A 3 4.50 -16.26 9.23
CA VAL A 3 5.30 -16.87 8.17
C VAL A 3 5.75 -18.25 8.65
N PHE A 4 5.62 -19.26 7.81
CA PHE A 4 6.06 -20.62 8.12
C PHE A 4 6.94 -21.16 6.98
N LEU A 5 8.17 -21.54 7.31
CA LEU A 5 9.17 -22.01 6.34
C LEU A 5 9.36 -21.06 5.15
N GLY A 6 9.43 -19.75 5.42
CA GLY A 6 9.61 -18.71 4.39
C GLY A 6 8.39 -18.49 3.47
N ARG A 7 7.19 -18.93 3.88
CA ARG A 7 5.93 -18.72 3.15
C ARG A 7 4.92 -17.99 4.02
N PRO A 8 4.11 -17.07 3.46
CA PRO A 8 2.98 -16.51 4.15
C PRO A 8 2.06 -17.61 4.68
N PHE A 9 1.64 -17.50 5.94
CA PHE A 9 0.75 -18.47 6.59
C PHE A 9 -0.62 -17.83 6.77
N PHE A 10 -1.60 -18.23 5.95
CA PHE A 10 -2.93 -17.60 5.88
C PHE A 10 -4.00 -18.56 5.36
N GLY A 11 -5.27 -18.12 5.38
CA GLY A 11 -6.39 -18.85 4.81
C GLY A 11 -6.59 -20.23 5.47
N ALA A 12 -6.59 -21.29 4.68
CA ALA A 12 -6.84 -22.66 5.14
C ALA A 12 -5.82 -23.14 6.20
N ASP A 13 -4.59 -22.62 6.19
CA ASP A 13 -3.58 -23.00 7.16
C ASP A 13 -3.85 -22.41 8.54
N ILE A 14 -4.36 -21.17 8.61
CA ILE A 14 -4.85 -20.57 9.87
C ILE A 14 -6.03 -21.37 10.41
N GLN A 15 -6.97 -21.78 9.57
CA GLN A 15 -8.11 -22.60 9.97
C GLN A 15 -7.65 -23.95 10.57
N LYS A 16 -6.67 -24.60 9.96
CA LYS A 16 -6.06 -25.83 10.52
C LYS A 16 -5.40 -25.59 11.88
N LEU A 17 -4.65 -24.48 12.00
CA LEU A 17 -4.01 -24.09 13.27
C LEU A 17 -5.07 -23.84 14.34
N GLY A 18 -6.14 -23.12 14.02
CA GLY A 18 -7.26 -22.87 14.92
C GLY A 18 -7.92 -24.17 15.40
N LYS A 19 -8.10 -25.14 14.50
CA LYS A 19 -8.62 -26.46 14.85
C LYS A 19 -7.69 -27.23 15.79
N LEU A 20 -6.38 -27.26 15.49
CA LEU A 20 -5.39 -27.89 16.39
C LEU A 20 -5.40 -27.30 17.80
N ALA A 21 -5.52 -25.96 17.88
CA ALA A 21 -5.63 -25.26 19.15
C ALA A 21 -6.94 -25.61 19.90
N ALA A 22 -8.07 -25.65 19.22
CA ALA A 22 -9.38 -25.99 19.80
C ALA A 22 -9.42 -27.45 20.28
N ASP A 23 -8.83 -28.37 19.53
CA ASP A 23 -8.76 -29.79 19.86
C ASP A 23 -7.72 -30.09 20.97
N GLY A 24 -6.94 -29.11 21.42
CA GLY A 24 -5.85 -29.31 22.39
C GLY A 24 -4.73 -30.21 21.87
N ALA A 25 -4.58 -30.33 20.55
CA ALA A 25 -3.62 -31.21 19.90
C ALA A 25 -2.20 -30.62 19.91
N PHE A 26 -1.68 -30.35 21.10
CA PHE A 26 -0.33 -29.77 21.28
C PHE A 26 0.73 -30.87 21.35
N ALA A 27 1.87 -30.59 20.72
CA ALA A 27 3.04 -31.43 20.93
C ALA A 27 3.54 -31.29 22.38
N SER A 28 3.98 -32.39 22.97
CA SER A 28 4.64 -32.39 24.28
C SER A 28 6.15 -32.52 24.11
N GLY A 29 6.90 -31.86 24.95
CA GLY A 29 8.36 -31.93 24.94
C GLY A 29 8.98 -30.91 25.89
N THR A 30 10.30 -30.95 25.99
CA THR A 30 11.12 -29.96 26.72
C THR A 30 11.69 -28.99 25.69
N GLY A 31 11.58 -27.69 25.95
CA GLY A 31 12.15 -26.63 25.10
C GLY A 31 12.91 -25.62 25.93
N GLU A 32 13.74 -24.83 25.29
CA GLU A 32 14.44 -23.70 25.89
C GLU A 32 13.88 -22.39 25.25
N VAL A 33 13.68 -21.38 26.10
CA VAL A 33 13.33 -20.04 25.67
C VAL A 33 14.57 -19.16 25.78
N THR A 34 14.98 -18.60 24.64
CA THR A 34 16.10 -17.65 24.58
C THR A 34 15.62 -16.30 24.12
N THR A 35 16.26 -15.23 24.60
CA THR A 35 16.00 -13.85 24.17
C THR A 35 17.21 -13.33 23.43
N ARG A 36 16.97 -12.60 22.32
CA ARG A 36 18.02 -11.92 21.55
C ARG A 36 17.55 -10.52 21.20
N ASP A 37 18.38 -9.53 21.49
CA ASP A 37 18.17 -8.18 20.96
C ASP A 37 18.62 -8.15 19.50
N ILE A 38 17.69 -7.75 18.61
CA ILE A 38 17.93 -7.67 17.16
C ILE A 38 17.84 -6.23 16.64
N MET A 39 17.58 -5.23 17.50
CA MET A 39 17.35 -3.86 17.06
C MET A 39 18.53 -3.31 16.25
N GLY A 40 19.75 -3.50 16.72
CA GLY A 40 20.94 -3.05 16.01
C GLY A 40 21.08 -3.69 14.63
N GLU A 41 20.90 -5.00 14.53
CA GLU A 41 20.97 -5.74 13.26
C GLU A 41 19.86 -5.32 12.29
N TYR A 42 18.67 -5.05 12.80
CA TYR A 42 17.54 -4.57 11.99
C TYR A 42 17.84 -3.20 11.41
N VAL A 43 18.30 -2.25 12.23
CA VAL A 43 18.66 -0.90 11.75
C VAL A 43 19.78 -0.95 10.72
N GLU A 44 20.82 -1.78 10.93
CA GLU A 44 21.86 -2.02 9.91
C GLU A 44 21.24 -2.47 8.60
N ARG A 45 20.33 -3.43 8.67
CA ARG A 45 19.67 -3.98 7.48
C ARG A 45 18.81 -2.94 6.75
N LEU A 46 18.13 -2.04 7.49
CA LEU A 46 17.39 -0.93 6.90
C LEU A 46 18.32 0.03 6.14
N LEU A 47 19.45 0.38 6.75
CA LEU A 47 20.43 1.31 6.17
C LEU A 47 21.09 0.76 4.89
N GLU A 48 21.12 -0.54 4.68
CA GLU A 48 21.58 -1.13 3.42
C GLU A 48 20.77 -0.64 2.21
N GLY A 49 19.53 -0.18 2.40
CA GLY A 49 18.71 0.45 1.36
C GLY A 49 19.31 1.74 0.76
N LEU A 50 20.29 2.34 1.47
CA LEU A 50 21.06 3.50 1.00
C LEU A 50 22.40 3.11 0.34
N SER A 51 22.69 1.82 0.21
CA SER A 51 23.98 1.37 -0.35
C SER A 51 24.23 1.94 -1.75
N GLY A 52 25.46 2.39 -1.98
CA GLY A 52 25.88 2.97 -3.26
C GLY A 52 25.38 4.40 -3.51
N ILE A 53 24.84 5.06 -2.49
CA ILE A 53 24.49 6.49 -2.56
C ILE A 53 25.58 7.30 -1.86
N ASP A 54 26.05 8.35 -2.55
CA ASP A 54 27.00 9.30 -1.95
C ASP A 54 26.31 10.02 -0.78
N ALA A 55 26.96 10.07 0.38
CA ALA A 55 26.43 10.70 1.59
C ALA A 55 26.02 12.17 1.36
N ASP A 56 26.83 12.91 0.58
CA ASP A 56 26.58 14.33 0.24
C ASP A 56 25.18 14.57 -0.38
N LYS A 57 24.60 13.57 -1.04
CA LYS A 57 23.26 13.66 -1.63
C LYS A 57 22.14 13.57 -0.60
N LEU A 58 22.45 13.07 0.59
CA LEU A 58 21.53 12.85 1.68
C LEU A 58 21.71 13.85 2.83
N GLU A 59 22.93 14.40 3.00
CA GLU A 59 23.26 15.31 4.11
C GLU A 59 22.40 16.58 4.17
N GLY A 60 21.92 17.05 3.02
CA GLY A 60 21.05 18.22 2.91
C GLY A 60 19.55 17.92 3.12
N LEU A 61 19.16 16.67 3.22
CA LEU A 61 17.74 16.30 3.35
C LEU A 61 17.21 16.58 4.75
N ARG A 62 15.98 17.13 4.79
CA ARG A 62 15.24 17.45 6.02
C ARG A 62 13.90 16.72 6.00
N VAL A 63 13.72 15.75 6.86
CA VAL A 63 12.61 14.80 6.80
C VAL A 63 11.83 14.74 8.11
N GLY A 64 10.50 14.80 8.01
CA GLY A 64 9.57 14.53 9.10
C GLY A 64 9.17 13.07 9.12
N TRP A 65 9.02 12.49 10.30
CA TRP A 65 8.61 11.11 10.49
C TRP A 65 7.53 11.03 11.56
N ASP A 66 6.49 10.27 11.30
CA ASP A 66 5.38 10.07 12.21
C ASP A 66 5.17 8.58 12.47
N ALA A 67 5.48 8.14 13.68
CA ALA A 67 5.30 6.76 14.11
C ALA A 67 3.87 6.48 14.64
N GLY A 68 3.03 7.50 14.81
CA GLY A 68 1.64 7.37 15.24
C GLY A 68 1.45 6.63 16.56
N ASN A 69 2.44 6.68 17.47
CA ASN A 69 2.50 5.87 18.70
C ASN A 69 2.50 4.35 18.45
N GLY A 70 2.83 3.93 17.23
CA GLY A 70 2.87 2.53 16.80
C GLY A 70 4.18 1.82 17.12
N ALA A 71 4.24 0.55 16.77
CA ALA A 71 5.39 -0.33 17.05
C ALA A 71 6.68 0.09 16.31
N ALA A 72 6.57 0.92 15.27
CA ALA A 72 7.72 1.44 14.53
C ALA A 72 8.58 2.43 15.34
N GLY A 73 8.03 3.07 16.38
CA GLY A 73 8.66 4.17 17.10
C GLY A 73 10.11 3.89 17.55
N PRO A 74 10.40 2.86 18.35
CA PRO A 74 11.76 2.59 18.82
C PRO A 74 12.76 2.30 17.68
N ALA A 75 12.32 1.59 16.64
CA ALA A 75 13.16 1.30 15.49
C ALA A 75 13.42 2.56 14.66
N LEU A 76 12.42 3.44 14.54
CA LEU A 76 12.54 4.73 13.88
C LEU A 76 13.54 5.65 14.59
N GLU A 77 13.50 5.74 15.92
CA GLU A 77 14.48 6.51 16.70
C GLU A 77 15.91 6.01 16.46
N ALA A 78 16.12 4.70 16.52
CA ALA A 78 17.41 4.09 16.29
C ALA A 78 17.89 4.27 14.83
N LEU A 79 16.98 4.24 13.85
CA LEU A 79 17.25 4.48 12.45
C LEU A 79 17.61 5.95 12.19
N ALA A 80 16.76 6.89 12.64
CA ALA A 80 16.93 8.32 12.41
C ALA A 80 18.24 8.86 13.01
N ALA A 81 18.68 8.32 14.15
CA ALA A 81 19.96 8.67 14.76
C ALA A 81 21.19 8.31 13.89
N ARG A 82 21.01 7.51 12.84
CA ARG A 82 22.07 7.03 11.95
C ARG A 82 21.89 7.44 10.49
N LEU A 83 20.73 7.95 10.12
CA LEU A 83 20.49 8.49 8.79
C LEU A 83 21.24 9.80 8.60
N PRO A 84 21.85 10.04 7.42
CA PRO A 84 22.39 11.35 7.09
C PRO A 84 21.26 12.36 6.83
N GLY A 85 21.48 13.62 7.19
CA GLY A 85 20.51 14.71 7.07
C GLY A 85 19.90 15.13 8.40
N GLU A 86 18.81 15.88 8.35
CA GLU A 86 18.07 16.36 9.52
C GLU A 86 16.73 15.61 9.61
N HIS A 87 16.47 14.96 10.75
CA HIS A 87 15.28 14.15 10.97
C HIS A 87 14.47 14.63 12.17
N HIS A 88 13.19 14.85 11.97
CA HIS A 88 12.24 15.27 12.99
C HIS A 88 11.20 14.17 13.22
N LEU A 89 11.05 13.71 14.46
CA LEU A 89 10.20 12.57 14.81
C LEU A 89 8.96 13.02 15.56
N LEU A 90 7.81 12.43 15.22
CA LEU A 90 6.55 12.55 15.94
C LEU A 90 6.14 11.20 16.51
N PHE A 91 5.60 11.22 17.73
CA PHE A 91 4.84 10.12 18.34
C PHE A 91 5.57 8.78 18.35
N THR A 92 6.86 8.77 18.69
CA THR A 92 7.71 7.57 18.74
C THR A 92 7.49 6.71 19.98
N GLU A 93 6.91 7.27 21.06
CA GLU A 93 6.52 6.49 22.24
C GLU A 93 5.40 5.50 21.88
N VAL A 94 5.62 4.22 22.15
CA VAL A 94 4.62 3.17 21.85
C VAL A 94 3.46 3.23 22.84
N ASP A 95 2.27 3.54 22.34
CA ASP A 95 1.03 3.52 23.13
C ASP A 95 -0.11 2.94 22.30
N GLY A 96 -0.57 1.74 22.65
CA GLY A 96 -1.68 1.06 21.94
C GLY A 96 -3.04 1.75 22.05
N HIS A 97 -3.17 2.87 22.78
CA HIS A 97 -4.37 3.70 22.77
C HIS A 97 -4.33 4.80 21.70
N PHE A 98 -3.16 5.01 21.06
CA PHE A 98 -2.95 6.00 20.00
C PHE A 98 -3.48 7.40 20.35
N PRO A 99 -2.91 8.05 21.41
CA PRO A 99 -3.51 9.24 22.01
C PRO A 99 -3.49 10.49 21.11
N ASN A 100 -2.67 10.51 20.07
CA ASN A 100 -2.54 11.68 19.19
C ASN A 100 -3.46 11.58 17.97
N HIS A 101 -3.37 10.51 17.20
CA HIS A 101 -4.25 10.20 16.09
C HIS A 101 -4.26 8.69 15.83
N HIS A 102 -5.27 8.21 15.10
CA HIS A 102 -5.28 6.82 14.66
C HIS A 102 -4.13 6.57 13.65
N PRO A 103 -3.26 5.58 13.86
CA PRO A 103 -2.10 5.34 13.00
C PRO A 103 -2.49 4.63 11.70
N ASP A 104 -3.17 5.34 10.83
CA ASP A 104 -3.54 4.91 9.49
C ASP A 104 -3.19 6.01 8.48
N PRO A 105 -2.07 5.87 7.73
CA PRO A 105 -1.61 6.87 6.78
C PRO A 105 -2.46 6.95 5.50
N THR A 106 -3.45 6.07 5.33
CA THR A 106 -4.41 6.14 4.20
C THR A 106 -5.54 7.15 4.46
N VAL A 107 -5.66 7.65 5.67
CA VAL A 107 -6.65 8.65 6.08
C VAL A 107 -5.97 10.02 6.18
N GLU A 108 -6.30 10.93 5.28
CA GLU A 108 -5.61 12.24 5.17
C GLU A 108 -5.65 13.05 6.48
N ALA A 109 -6.72 12.96 7.25
CA ALA A 109 -6.85 13.64 8.54
C ALA A 109 -5.77 13.22 9.55
N ASN A 110 -5.30 11.97 9.49
CA ASN A 110 -4.25 11.44 10.36
C ASN A 110 -2.85 11.99 10.02
N LEU A 111 -2.69 12.64 8.88
CA LEU A 111 -1.44 13.27 8.44
C LEU A 111 -1.33 14.75 8.82
N ALA A 112 -2.28 15.27 9.60
CA ALA A 112 -2.36 16.71 9.93
C ALA A 112 -1.12 17.18 10.71
N ASP A 113 -0.70 16.45 11.74
CA ASP A 113 0.47 16.80 12.56
C ASP A 113 1.77 16.72 11.77
N LEU A 114 1.92 15.69 10.93
CA LEU A 114 3.07 15.55 10.03
C LEU A 114 3.11 16.71 9.02
N ARG A 115 1.97 17.11 8.47
CA ARG A 115 1.86 18.26 7.56
C ARG A 115 2.23 19.57 8.24
N ALA A 116 1.78 19.77 9.47
CA ALA A 116 2.17 20.92 10.28
C ALA A 116 3.69 20.93 10.54
N LEU A 117 4.27 19.81 10.92
CA LEU A 117 5.72 19.66 11.12
C LEU A 117 6.51 20.00 9.86
N VAL A 118 6.10 19.48 8.70
CA VAL A 118 6.76 19.74 7.40
C VAL A 118 6.72 21.24 7.09
N ALA A 119 5.59 21.90 7.28
CA ALA A 119 5.44 23.34 7.04
C ALA A 119 6.24 24.19 8.04
N ASP A 120 6.12 23.92 9.34
CA ASP A 120 6.75 24.72 10.41
C ASP A 120 8.28 24.64 10.37
N LYS A 121 8.82 23.49 10.01
CA LYS A 121 10.25 23.23 9.92
C LYS A 121 10.80 23.41 8.49
N ASN A 122 9.94 23.66 7.51
CA ASN A 122 10.30 23.76 6.09
C ASN A 122 11.07 22.51 5.64
N LEU A 123 10.49 21.32 5.88
CA LEU A 123 11.09 20.03 5.54
C LEU A 123 10.87 19.69 4.06
N ASP A 124 11.74 18.86 3.51
CA ASP A 124 11.65 18.42 2.11
C ASP A 124 10.45 17.47 1.88
N PHE A 125 10.12 16.65 2.87
CA PHE A 125 8.97 15.77 2.87
C PHE A 125 8.72 15.17 4.25
N GLY A 126 7.59 14.45 4.40
CA GLY A 126 7.26 13.70 5.59
C GLY A 126 6.84 12.27 5.27
N VAL A 127 7.08 11.36 6.22
CA VAL A 127 6.71 9.94 6.15
C VAL A 127 5.91 9.58 7.38
N ALA A 128 4.81 8.84 7.20
CA ALA A 128 3.98 8.32 8.27
C ALA A 128 3.86 6.80 8.20
N PHE A 129 3.75 6.16 9.34
CA PHE A 129 3.60 4.73 9.49
C PHE A 129 2.27 4.36 10.13
N ASP A 130 1.82 3.14 9.88
CA ASP A 130 0.68 2.60 10.61
C ASP A 130 1.08 1.93 11.92
N GLY A 131 0.09 1.42 12.65
CA GLY A 131 0.27 0.95 14.03
C GLY A 131 1.26 -0.20 14.21
N ASP A 132 1.43 -1.09 13.24
CA ASP A 132 2.41 -2.19 13.27
C ASP A 132 3.61 -1.98 12.33
N GLY A 133 3.68 -0.83 11.64
CA GLY A 133 4.85 -0.39 10.88
C GLY A 133 5.02 -1.12 9.54
N ASP A 134 3.94 -1.63 8.96
CA ASP A 134 3.98 -2.32 7.68
C ASP A 134 3.34 -1.53 6.51
N ARG A 135 2.70 -0.40 6.80
CA ARG A 135 2.18 0.56 5.81
C ARG A 135 2.85 1.91 5.93
N ILE A 136 3.19 2.47 4.77
CA ILE A 136 3.79 3.79 4.62
C ILE A 136 2.82 4.74 3.92
N GLY A 137 2.73 5.97 4.41
CA GLY A 137 2.22 7.13 3.71
C GLY A 137 3.29 8.21 3.66
N ALA A 138 3.18 9.14 2.73
CA ALA A 138 4.09 10.27 2.67
C ALA A 138 3.36 11.56 2.27
N ILE A 139 4.00 12.68 2.59
CA ILE A 139 3.63 14.00 2.09
C ILE A 139 4.87 14.68 1.51
N ASP A 140 4.71 15.45 0.46
CA ASP A 140 5.80 16.23 -0.10
C ASP A 140 6.07 17.53 0.70
N GLY A 141 7.10 18.27 0.33
CA GLY A 141 7.48 19.51 1.00
C GLY A 141 6.42 20.62 0.93
N THR A 142 5.39 20.48 0.10
CA THR A 142 4.23 21.39 0.05
C THR A 142 3.03 20.89 0.85
N GLY A 143 3.15 19.72 1.50
CA GLY A 143 2.09 19.08 2.28
C GLY A 143 1.08 18.27 1.47
N ARG A 144 1.33 18.03 0.16
CA ARG A 144 0.48 17.15 -0.66
C ARG A 144 0.74 15.69 -0.31
N VAL A 145 -0.33 14.93 -0.15
CA VAL A 145 -0.24 13.48 0.10
C VAL A 145 0.31 12.74 -1.13
N ILE A 146 1.14 11.75 -0.85
CA ILE A 146 1.64 10.78 -1.82
C ILE A 146 1.08 9.42 -1.43
N TRP A 147 0.06 8.96 -2.14
CA TRP A 147 -0.63 7.70 -1.84
C TRP A 147 0.22 6.48 -2.15
N GLY A 148 -0.12 5.32 -1.63
CA GLY A 148 0.65 4.09 -1.77
C GLY A 148 0.97 3.70 -3.22
N ASP A 149 0.03 3.83 -4.13
CA ASP A 149 0.24 3.61 -5.57
C ASP A 149 1.15 4.69 -6.22
N GLN A 150 1.10 5.92 -5.73
CA GLN A 150 1.99 7.00 -6.15
C GLN A 150 3.43 6.81 -5.62
N LEU A 151 3.58 6.36 -4.37
CA LEU A 151 4.87 5.93 -3.84
C LEU A 151 5.45 4.79 -4.68
N LEU A 152 4.62 3.82 -5.05
CA LEU A 152 5.05 2.71 -5.89
C LEU A 152 5.53 3.16 -7.28
N MET A 153 4.95 4.23 -7.86
CA MET A 153 5.45 4.83 -9.11
C MET A 153 6.88 5.39 -8.92
N ILE A 154 7.13 6.08 -7.80
CA ILE A 154 8.44 6.64 -7.48
C ILE A 154 9.48 5.52 -7.31
N TYR A 155 9.15 4.48 -6.56
CA TYR A 155 10.03 3.32 -6.37
C TYR A 155 10.28 2.56 -7.68
N ALA A 156 9.26 2.43 -8.53
CA ALA A 156 9.39 1.79 -9.84
C ALA A 156 10.31 2.59 -10.76
N GLU A 157 10.24 3.94 -10.75
CA GLU A 157 11.15 4.80 -11.54
C GLU A 157 12.61 4.60 -11.13
N ASP A 158 12.90 4.49 -9.83
CA ASP A 158 14.25 4.21 -9.34
C ASP A 158 14.71 2.79 -9.71
N LEU A 159 13.90 1.80 -9.42
CA LEU A 159 14.25 0.39 -9.61
C LEU A 159 14.47 0.05 -11.09
N LEU A 160 13.59 0.52 -11.98
CA LEU A 160 13.62 0.18 -13.40
C LEU A 160 14.84 0.75 -14.14
N LYS A 161 15.51 1.78 -13.60
CA LYS A 161 16.81 2.25 -14.14
C LYS A 161 17.87 1.16 -14.10
N ASN A 162 17.88 0.36 -13.04
CA ASN A 162 18.89 -0.69 -12.83
C ASN A 162 18.35 -2.09 -13.20
N ARG A 163 17.04 -2.25 -13.34
CA ARG A 163 16.36 -3.52 -13.65
C ARG A 163 15.32 -3.33 -14.76
N PRO A 164 15.73 -2.93 -15.98
CA PRO A 164 14.81 -2.75 -17.10
C PRO A 164 14.07 -4.06 -17.39
N GLY A 165 12.79 -3.97 -17.72
CA GLY A 165 11.94 -5.12 -17.99
C GLY A 165 11.45 -5.89 -16.75
N ALA A 166 11.76 -5.41 -15.53
CA ALA A 166 11.27 -6.05 -14.32
C ALA A 166 9.75 -5.97 -14.20
N THR A 167 9.16 -7.00 -13.60
CA THR A 167 7.74 -7.02 -13.26
C THR A 167 7.50 -6.21 -12.00
N ILE A 168 6.55 -5.27 -12.06
CA ILE A 168 6.08 -4.49 -10.90
C ILE A 168 4.63 -4.88 -10.64
N ILE A 169 4.32 -5.35 -9.43
CA ILE A 169 2.99 -5.80 -9.05
C ILE A 169 2.28 -4.71 -8.28
N ALA A 170 1.02 -4.43 -8.64
CA ALA A 170 0.12 -3.59 -7.86
C ALA A 170 -1.24 -4.25 -7.69
N ASP A 171 -1.96 -3.89 -6.62
CA ASP A 171 -3.30 -4.40 -6.40
C ASP A 171 -4.34 -3.78 -7.35
N VAL A 172 -5.51 -4.43 -7.44
CA VAL A 172 -6.61 -3.97 -8.33
C VAL A 172 -7.15 -2.58 -8.00
N LYS A 173 -6.83 -2.01 -6.84
CA LYS A 173 -7.26 -0.68 -6.40
C LYS A 173 -6.33 0.43 -6.90
N ALA A 174 -5.13 0.09 -7.37
CA ALA A 174 -4.14 1.07 -7.81
C ALA A 174 -4.60 1.87 -9.04
N SER A 175 -4.16 3.12 -9.13
CA SER A 175 -4.42 4.01 -10.25
C SER A 175 -3.96 3.41 -11.58
N ARG A 176 -4.72 3.69 -12.67
CA ARG A 176 -4.28 3.36 -14.03
C ARG A 176 -2.94 3.99 -14.35
N ALA A 177 -2.71 5.21 -13.87
CA ALA A 177 -1.47 5.93 -14.08
C ALA A 177 -0.22 5.16 -13.61
N LEU A 178 -0.34 4.31 -12.58
CA LEU A 178 0.77 3.46 -12.14
C LEU A 178 1.13 2.40 -13.20
N PHE A 179 0.16 1.70 -13.74
CA PHE A 179 0.39 0.65 -14.73
C PHE A 179 0.96 1.24 -16.02
N ASP A 180 0.41 2.38 -16.46
CA ASP A 180 0.89 3.12 -17.62
C ASP A 180 2.32 3.59 -17.40
N ARG A 181 2.62 4.19 -16.24
CA ARG A 181 3.97 4.66 -15.90
C ARG A 181 5.01 3.55 -15.85
N VAL A 182 4.68 2.42 -15.27
CA VAL A 182 5.58 1.24 -15.26
C VAL A 182 5.88 0.77 -16.68
N ALA A 183 4.88 0.73 -17.56
CA ALA A 183 5.07 0.36 -18.96
C ALA A 183 5.94 1.39 -19.73
N GLU A 184 5.71 2.69 -19.53
CA GLU A 184 6.52 3.79 -20.11
C GLU A 184 7.99 3.70 -19.69
N LEU A 185 8.25 3.31 -18.45
CA LEU A 185 9.60 3.11 -17.91
C LEU A 185 10.25 1.80 -18.39
N GLY A 186 9.57 1.04 -19.26
CA GLY A 186 10.06 -0.23 -19.80
C GLY A 186 9.94 -1.41 -18.84
N GLY A 187 9.16 -1.29 -17.76
CA GLY A 187 8.79 -2.38 -16.86
C GLY A 187 7.60 -3.20 -17.37
N LYS A 188 7.26 -4.25 -16.63
CA LYS A 188 6.07 -5.08 -16.88
C LYS A 188 5.07 -4.89 -15.75
N PRO A 189 4.03 -4.05 -15.94
CA PRO A 189 3.01 -3.88 -14.93
C PRO A 189 2.18 -5.17 -14.79
N LEU A 190 1.93 -5.60 -13.55
CA LEU A 190 1.09 -6.74 -13.24
C LEU A 190 0.06 -6.37 -12.18
N MET A 191 -1.21 -6.33 -12.56
CA MET A 191 -2.32 -6.16 -11.62
C MET A 191 -2.62 -7.48 -10.91
N TRP A 192 -2.77 -7.44 -9.59
CA TRP A 192 -3.06 -8.62 -8.79
C TRP A 192 -4.11 -8.37 -7.71
N LYS A 193 -4.45 -9.43 -6.99
CA LYS A 193 -5.42 -9.38 -5.89
C LYS A 193 -4.90 -8.55 -4.74
N THR A 194 -5.80 -7.79 -4.09
CA THR A 194 -5.54 -7.11 -2.83
C THR A 194 -5.27 -8.10 -1.71
N GLY A 195 -4.25 -7.82 -0.92
CA GLY A 195 -3.87 -8.59 0.25
C GLY A 195 -2.39 -8.96 0.26
N HIS A 196 -1.69 -8.46 1.29
CA HIS A 196 -0.23 -8.58 1.43
C HIS A 196 0.28 -10.03 1.25
N SER A 197 -0.45 -11.04 1.75
CA SER A 197 -0.05 -12.44 1.62
C SER A 197 -0.19 -12.96 0.18
N LEU A 198 -1.21 -12.48 -0.55
CA LEU A 198 -1.45 -12.85 -1.96
C LEU A 198 -0.39 -12.21 -2.87
N ILE A 199 -0.04 -10.94 -2.58
CA ILE A 199 1.01 -10.23 -3.32
C ILE A 199 2.37 -10.87 -3.09
N LYS A 200 2.76 -11.16 -1.83
CA LYS A 200 4.02 -11.85 -1.52
C LYS A 200 4.13 -13.21 -2.23
N SER A 201 3.04 -13.95 -2.29
CA SER A 201 2.99 -15.22 -3.02
C SER A 201 3.19 -15.01 -4.52
N LYS A 202 2.57 -13.97 -5.09
CA LYS A 202 2.70 -13.63 -6.51
C LYS A 202 4.09 -13.11 -6.87
N MET A 203 4.70 -12.31 -6.00
CA MET A 203 6.10 -11.90 -6.16
C MET A 203 7.04 -13.09 -6.26
N LYS A 204 6.87 -14.08 -5.37
CA LYS A 204 7.68 -15.31 -5.40
C LYS A 204 7.47 -16.12 -6.66
N GLU A 205 6.22 -16.22 -7.16
CA GLU A 205 5.88 -16.92 -8.40
C GLU A 205 6.53 -16.27 -9.64
N THR A 206 6.49 -14.93 -9.69
CA THR A 206 6.91 -14.17 -10.88
C THR A 206 8.36 -13.68 -10.84
N GLY A 207 8.99 -13.73 -9.66
CA GLY A 207 10.30 -13.10 -9.43
C GLY A 207 10.25 -11.57 -9.45
N ALA A 208 9.07 -10.97 -9.21
CA ALA A 208 8.92 -9.52 -9.20
C ALA A 208 9.76 -8.89 -8.07
N PRO A 209 10.64 -7.92 -8.36
CA PRO A 209 11.51 -7.30 -7.36
C PRO A 209 10.81 -6.21 -6.54
N LEU A 210 9.63 -5.75 -6.97
CA LEU A 210 8.87 -4.69 -6.32
C LEU A 210 7.38 -4.95 -6.49
N ALA A 211 6.64 -4.75 -5.41
CA ALA A 211 5.19 -4.73 -5.41
C ALA A 211 4.66 -3.71 -4.40
N GLY A 212 3.38 -3.34 -4.53
CA GLY A 212 2.72 -2.49 -3.55
C GLY A 212 1.21 -2.54 -3.64
N GLU A 213 0.59 -2.02 -2.60
CA GLU A 213 -0.86 -1.83 -2.50
C GLU A 213 -1.19 -0.35 -2.31
N MET A 214 -2.36 0.05 -2.76
CA MET A 214 -2.85 1.41 -2.52
C MET A 214 -2.90 1.76 -1.01
N SER A 215 -3.06 0.76 -0.15
CA SER A 215 -3.08 0.91 1.31
C SER A 215 -1.71 1.27 1.92
N GLY A 216 -0.64 1.31 1.14
CA GLY A 216 0.70 1.67 1.62
C GLY A 216 1.60 0.49 1.98
N HIS A 217 1.16 -0.76 1.83
CA HIS A 217 2.09 -1.90 1.87
C HIS A 217 3.01 -1.85 0.67
N VAL A 218 4.31 -1.88 0.89
CA VAL A 218 5.33 -1.91 -0.16
C VAL A 218 6.30 -3.06 0.10
N PHE A 219 6.60 -3.80 -0.95
CA PHE A 219 7.38 -5.03 -0.87
C PHE A 219 8.58 -4.93 -1.79
N PHE A 220 9.77 -4.89 -1.23
CA PHE A 220 11.02 -4.91 -1.97
C PHE A 220 11.66 -6.29 -1.91
N ALA A 221 11.91 -6.91 -3.07
CA ALA A 221 12.62 -8.17 -3.20
C ALA A 221 13.85 -8.05 -4.12
N ASP A 222 14.23 -6.84 -4.47
CA ASP A 222 15.47 -6.54 -5.21
C ASP A 222 16.70 -6.61 -4.31
N GLU A 223 16.63 -5.91 -3.18
CA GLU A 223 17.71 -5.78 -2.17
C GLU A 223 17.19 -6.01 -0.75
N TYR A 224 15.98 -6.56 -0.60
CA TYR A 224 15.33 -6.87 0.66
C TYR A 224 14.62 -8.23 0.61
N TYR A 225 13.84 -8.59 1.62
CA TYR A 225 13.29 -9.93 1.80
C TYR A 225 11.96 -10.18 1.07
N GLY A 226 11.35 -9.16 0.46
CA GLY A 226 10.07 -9.28 -0.22
C GLY A 226 8.86 -9.33 0.70
N PHE A 227 8.96 -8.77 1.91
CA PHE A 227 7.83 -8.52 2.80
C PHE A 227 7.61 -7.01 3.00
N ASP A 228 6.44 -6.68 3.53
CA ASP A 228 6.00 -5.34 3.83
C ASP A 228 6.73 -4.79 5.07
N ASP A 229 7.58 -3.78 4.87
CA ASP A 229 8.35 -3.08 5.90
C ASP A 229 8.34 -1.59 5.57
N ALA A 230 7.55 -0.82 6.31
CA ALA A 230 7.36 0.59 6.02
C ALA A 230 8.58 1.44 6.36
N LEU A 231 9.39 1.05 7.36
CA LEU A 231 10.65 1.75 7.66
C LEU A 231 11.64 1.58 6.51
N TYR A 232 11.76 0.35 5.96
CA TYR A 232 12.57 0.10 4.78
C TYR A 232 12.05 0.89 3.58
N ALA A 233 10.74 0.94 3.37
CA ALA A 233 10.13 1.74 2.31
C ALA A 233 10.46 3.24 2.47
N GLY A 234 10.46 3.77 3.70
CA GLY A 234 10.91 5.14 4.00
C GLY A 234 12.37 5.38 3.61
N VAL A 235 13.27 4.46 3.97
CA VAL A 235 14.69 4.51 3.55
C VAL A 235 14.82 4.47 2.03
N ARG A 236 14.02 3.65 1.35
CA ARG A 236 14.01 3.57 -0.13
C ARG A 236 13.44 4.84 -0.79
N LEU A 237 12.60 5.62 -0.10
CA LEU A 237 12.16 6.92 -0.60
C LEU A 237 13.30 7.94 -0.60
N LEU A 238 14.10 8.00 0.48
CA LEU A 238 15.35 8.76 0.52
C LEU A 238 16.29 8.34 -0.62
N ALA A 239 16.48 7.03 -0.78
CA ALA A 239 17.32 6.45 -1.82
C ALA A 239 16.84 6.84 -3.23
N ALA A 240 15.55 6.74 -3.51
CA ALA A 240 14.97 7.08 -4.80
C ALA A 240 15.16 8.55 -5.12
N ALA A 241 14.89 9.47 -4.19
CA ALA A 241 15.12 10.90 -4.39
C ALA A 241 16.60 11.19 -4.73
N ALA A 242 17.53 10.61 -3.96
CA ALA A 242 18.98 10.81 -4.17
C ALA A 242 19.48 10.21 -5.51
N ARG A 243 19.04 8.98 -5.87
CA ARG A 243 19.44 8.31 -7.12
C ARG A 243 18.83 8.97 -8.36
N LEU A 244 17.59 9.43 -8.24
CA LEU A 244 16.89 10.15 -9.32
C LEU A 244 17.37 11.60 -9.46
N GLY A 245 18.01 12.17 -8.43
CA GLY A 245 18.45 13.57 -8.40
C GLY A 245 17.29 14.56 -8.45
N LYS A 246 16.17 14.20 -7.85
CA LYS A 246 14.92 14.98 -7.83
C LYS A 246 14.40 15.09 -6.39
N SER A 247 13.82 16.24 -6.05
CA SER A 247 13.08 16.34 -4.79
C SER A 247 11.85 15.44 -4.79
N VAL A 248 11.40 15.04 -3.60
CA VAL A 248 10.13 14.27 -3.45
C VAL A 248 8.93 15.09 -3.98
N THR A 249 9.00 16.42 -3.84
CA THR A 249 8.02 17.35 -4.41
C THR A 249 7.96 17.28 -5.93
N ASP A 250 9.13 17.24 -6.61
CA ASP A 250 9.19 17.12 -8.07
C ASP A 250 8.71 15.73 -8.53
N LEU A 251 9.11 14.68 -7.81
CA LEU A 251 8.65 13.32 -8.09
C LEU A 251 7.13 13.20 -7.98
N ARG A 252 6.54 13.77 -6.91
CA ARG A 252 5.08 13.84 -6.76
C ARG A 252 4.42 14.70 -7.84
N GLY A 253 5.03 15.83 -8.18
CA GLY A 253 4.54 16.75 -9.22
C GLY A 253 4.54 16.17 -10.62
N ALA A 254 5.38 15.18 -10.90
CA ALA A 254 5.42 14.47 -12.18
C ALA A 254 4.32 13.42 -12.36
N ILE A 255 3.63 13.04 -11.27
CA ILE A 255 2.50 12.09 -11.31
C ILE A 255 1.27 12.81 -11.83
N PRO A 256 0.60 12.29 -12.88
CA PRO A 256 -0.61 12.91 -13.43
C PRO A 256 -1.69 13.08 -12.34
N PRO A 257 -2.35 14.23 -12.29
CA PRO A 257 -3.49 14.41 -11.40
C PRO A 257 -4.67 13.57 -11.90
N MET A 258 -5.17 12.69 -11.04
CA MET A 258 -6.36 11.88 -11.30
C MET A 258 -7.43 12.24 -10.27
N LEU A 259 -8.67 12.37 -10.71
CA LEU A 259 -9.83 12.46 -9.84
C LEU A 259 -10.26 11.06 -9.46
N ASN A 260 -10.29 10.76 -8.19
CA ASN A 260 -10.71 9.43 -7.71
C ASN A 260 -11.61 9.56 -6.49
N THR A 261 -12.46 8.55 -6.30
CA THR A 261 -13.15 8.39 -5.04
C THR A 261 -12.19 7.92 -3.96
N PRO A 262 -12.45 8.22 -2.68
CA PRO A 262 -11.90 7.40 -1.61
C PRO A 262 -12.35 5.94 -1.82
N GLU A 263 -11.81 5.03 -1.02
CA GLU A 263 -12.32 3.66 -0.96
C GLU A 263 -13.72 3.68 -0.33
N LEU A 264 -14.75 3.48 -1.16
CA LEU A 264 -16.14 3.45 -0.72
C LEU A 264 -16.44 2.06 -0.17
N ARG A 265 -16.92 1.99 1.07
CA ARG A 265 -17.25 0.74 1.76
C ARG A 265 -18.70 0.75 2.16
N PHE A 266 -19.46 -0.28 1.84
CA PHE A 266 -20.85 -0.40 2.22
C PHE A 266 -21.16 -1.82 2.67
N GLN A 267 -21.96 -1.89 3.74
CA GLN A 267 -22.30 -3.13 4.42
C GLN A 267 -23.10 -4.06 3.52
N VAL A 268 -22.64 -5.29 3.36
CA VAL A 268 -23.34 -6.36 2.66
C VAL A 268 -23.06 -7.67 3.39
N ASP A 269 -24.10 -8.46 3.59
CA ASP A 269 -24.01 -9.76 4.27
C ASP A 269 -22.92 -10.66 3.68
N GLU A 270 -22.21 -11.39 4.54
CA GLU A 270 -21.08 -12.28 4.20
C GLU A 270 -21.44 -13.23 3.04
N THR A 271 -22.63 -13.80 3.06
CA THR A 271 -23.07 -14.77 2.04
C THR A 271 -23.44 -14.09 0.74
N ARG A 272 -23.89 -12.82 0.78
CA ARG A 272 -24.36 -12.07 -0.39
C ARG A 272 -23.23 -11.36 -1.14
N LYS A 273 -22.20 -10.86 -0.45
CA LYS A 273 -21.14 -10.05 -1.05
C LYS A 273 -20.41 -10.74 -2.21
N PHE A 274 -20.04 -12.02 -2.06
CA PHE A 274 -19.36 -12.78 -3.11
C PHE A 274 -20.31 -13.16 -4.26
N ALA A 275 -21.56 -13.52 -3.95
CA ALA A 275 -22.57 -13.83 -4.95
C ALA A 275 -22.86 -12.60 -5.84
N ALA A 276 -23.00 -11.42 -5.24
CA ALA A 276 -23.23 -10.19 -5.98
C ALA A 276 -22.10 -9.87 -6.97
N ILE A 277 -20.85 -10.02 -6.54
CA ILE A 277 -19.70 -9.80 -7.43
C ILE A 277 -19.68 -10.83 -8.57
N ALA A 278 -20.01 -12.09 -8.32
CA ALA A 278 -20.10 -13.11 -9.36
C ALA A 278 -21.20 -12.78 -10.40
N GLU A 279 -22.39 -12.37 -9.95
CA GLU A 279 -23.51 -11.94 -10.79
C GLU A 279 -23.10 -10.74 -11.70
N ILE A 280 -22.41 -9.75 -11.11
CA ILE A 280 -21.93 -8.57 -11.85
C ILE A 280 -20.89 -8.99 -12.89
N ALA A 281 -19.95 -9.85 -12.52
CA ALA A 281 -18.94 -10.36 -13.44
C ALA A 281 -19.56 -11.12 -14.62
N GLU A 282 -20.53 -12.00 -14.36
CA GLU A 282 -21.25 -12.75 -15.40
C GLU A 282 -22.07 -11.82 -16.32
N ARG A 283 -22.75 -10.82 -15.76
CA ARG A 283 -23.52 -9.83 -16.52
C ARG A 283 -22.62 -9.05 -17.47
N LEU A 284 -21.48 -8.57 -16.98
CA LEU A 284 -20.51 -7.82 -17.79
C LEU A 284 -19.80 -8.69 -18.82
N ALA A 285 -19.57 -9.96 -18.52
CA ALA A 285 -19.02 -10.90 -19.51
C ALA A 285 -20.01 -11.18 -20.65
N SER A 286 -21.31 -11.25 -20.34
CA SER A 286 -22.38 -11.51 -21.32
C SER A 286 -22.78 -10.28 -22.12
N ASN A 287 -22.80 -9.11 -21.47
CA ASN A 287 -23.19 -7.83 -22.08
C ASN A 287 -22.46 -6.67 -21.39
N PRO A 288 -21.22 -6.37 -21.76
CA PRO A 288 -20.42 -5.34 -21.11
C PRO A 288 -20.97 -3.91 -21.29
N GLY A 289 -21.79 -3.70 -22.33
CA GLY A 289 -22.26 -2.37 -22.72
C GLY A 289 -21.25 -1.62 -23.63
N PRO A 290 -21.72 -0.61 -24.37
CA PRO A 290 -20.92 0.05 -25.43
C PRO A 290 -19.78 0.93 -24.92
N GLN A 291 -19.77 1.27 -23.62
CA GLN A 291 -18.76 2.14 -23.01
C GLN A 291 -17.62 1.34 -22.35
N VAL A 292 -17.73 0.02 -22.26
CA VAL A 292 -16.74 -0.84 -21.62
C VAL A 292 -15.65 -1.22 -22.61
N GLU A 293 -14.43 -0.84 -22.30
CA GLU A 293 -13.23 -1.19 -23.07
C GLU A 293 -12.67 -2.56 -22.66
N SER A 294 -12.63 -2.81 -21.36
CA SER A 294 -12.17 -4.10 -20.83
C SER A 294 -12.69 -4.36 -19.42
N VAL A 295 -12.77 -5.63 -19.04
CA VAL A 295 -13.17 -6.10 -17.71
C VAL A 295 -12.06 -6.99 -17.16
N ASN A 296 -11.57 -6.68 -15.97
CA ASN A 296 -10.61 -7.49 -15.23
C ASN A 296 -11.31 -8.10 -14.01
N THR A 297 -11.27 -9.42 -13.90
CA THR A 297 -11.91 -10.19 -12.82
C THR A 297 -10.90 -10.83 -11.85
N THR A 298 -9.69 -10.29 -11.77
CA THR A 298 -8.63 -10.81 -10.90
C THR A 298 -9.02 -10.78 -9.41
N ASP A 299 -9.67 -9.69 -8.96
CA ASP A 299 -10.17 -9.55 -7.59
C ASP A 299 -11.41 -8.64 -7.60
N GLY A 300 -12.59 -9.24 -7.69
CA GLY A 300 -13.82 -8.53 -7.99
C GLY A 300 -13.96 -8.22 -9.46
N VAL A 301 -14.49 -7.06 -9.78
CA VAL A 301 -14.73 -6.60 -11.16
C VAL A 301 -14.17 -5.21 -11.31
N ARG A 302 -13.10 -5.06 -12.08
CA ARG A 302 -12.55 -3.77 -12.49
C ARG A 302 -12.85 -3.54 -13.97
N VAL A 303 -13.58 -2.47 -14.26
CA VAL A 303 -14.05 -2.10 -15.59
C VAL A 303 -13.32 -0.86 -16.07
N ASN A 304 -12.66 -0.93 -17.22
CA ASN A 304 -12.08 0.21 -17.90
C ASN A 304 -13.05 0.74 -18.97
N THR A 305 -13.13 2.05 -19.06
CA THR A 305 -13.95 2.79 -20.01
C THR A 305 -13.19 3.99 -20.55
N ALA A 306 -13.72 4.68 -21.54
CA ALA A 306 -13.16 5.94 -22.03
C ALA A 306 -13.15 7.06 -20.98
N ASP A 307 -14.02 6.99 -19.96
CA ASP A 307 -14.07 7.96 -18.86
C ASP A 307 -13.03 7.66 -17.75
N GLY A 308 -12.41 6.50 -17.75
CA GLY A 308 -11.53 6.01 -16.68
C GLY A 308 -11.86 4.58 -16.29
N TRP A 309 -11.84 4.28 -15.00
CA TRP A 309 -12.15 2.93 -14.51
C TRP A 309 -12.92 2.94 -13.20
N TRP A 310 -13.65 1.86 -12.95
CA TRP A 310 -14.27 1.60 -11.67
C TRP A 310 -14.04 0.14 -11.21
N LEU A 311 -14.11 -0.06 -9.92
CA LEU A 311 -13.92 -1.35 -9.24
C LEU A 311 -15.08 -1.62 -8.29
N LEU A 312 -15.56 -2.86 -8.30
CA LEU A 312 -16.38 -3.45 -7.23
C LEU A 312 -15.77 -4.78 -6.81
N ARG A 313 -15.53 -4.96 -5.51
CA ARG A 313 -15.00 -6.19 -4.95
C ARG A 313 -15.59 -6.52 -3.58
N ALA A 314 -15.62 -7.79 -3.23
CA ALA A 314 -15.95 -8.23 -1.88
C ALA A 314 -14.71 -8.12 -0.98
N SER A 315 -14.86 -7.58 0.22
CA SER A 315 -13.80 -7.61 1.22
C SER A 315 -13.56 -9.05 1.71
N ASN A 316 -12.29 -9.42 1.88
CA ASN A 316 -11.90 -10.72 2.43
C ASN A 316 -11.94 -10.78 3.97
N THR A 317 -12.04 -9.62 4.63
CA THR A 317 -11.86 -9.49 6.09
C THR A 317 -13.06 -8.87 6.80
N GLN A 318 -13.96 -8.23 6.05
CA GLN A 318 -15.12 -7.53 6.59
C GLN A 318 -16.37 -7.81 5.72
N ASP A 319 -17.55 -7.64 6.30
CA ASP A 319 -18.83 -7.83 5.62
C ASP A 319 -19.24 -6.61 4.81
N VAL A 320 -18.35 -6.22 3.88
CA VAL A 320 -18.53 -5.06 3.01
C VAL A 320 -18.21 -5.39 1.56
N LEU A 321 -18.88 -4.69 0.66
CA LEU A 321 -18.37 -4.43 -0.69
C LEU A 321 -17.53 -3.17 -0.68
N VAL A 322 -16.50 -3.19 -1.50
CA VAL A 322 -15.58 -2.09 -1.71
C VAL A 322 -15.72 -1.60 -3.14
N ALA A 323 -15.94 -0.30 -3.30
CA ALA A 323 -15.96 0.35 -4.59
C ALA A 323 -14.90 1.45 -4.67
N ARG A 324 -14.36 1.66 -5.86
CA ARG A 324 -13.48 2.77 -6.21
C ARG A 324 -13.68 3.14 -7.68
N ALA A 325 -13.56 4.43 -8.00
CA ALA A 325 -13.55 4.91 -9.36
C ALA A 325 -12.48 5.99 -9.53
N GLU A 326 -11.95 6.11 -10.74
CA GLU A 326 -10.93 7.09 -11.12
C GLU A 326 -11.20 7.58 -12.55
N SER A 327 -11.09 8.90 -12.74
CA SER A 327 -11.30 9.58 -14.01
C SER A 327 -10.40 10.82 -14.13
N ASP A 328 -10.22 11.31 -15.36
CA ASP A 328 -9.53 12.57 -15.63
C ASP A 328 -10.46 13.79 -15.38
N THR A 329 -11.77 13.58 -15.33
CA THR A 329 -12.78 14.65 -15.19
C THR A 329 -13.84 14.32 -14.14
N GLN A 330 -14.46 15.35 -13.56
CA GLN A 330 -15.54 15.14 -12.59
C GLN A 330 -16.76 14.50 -13.26
N GLU A 331 -17.12 14.93 -14.47
CA GLU A 331 -18.24 14.35 -15.22
C GLU A 331 -18.00 12.87 -15.57
N GLY A 332 -16.74 12.50 -15.85
CA GLY A 332 -16.35 11.11 -16.05
C GLY A 332 -16.50 10.30 -14.77
N LEU A 333 -16.02 10.84 -13.64
CA LEU A 333 -16.14 10.20 -12.34
C LEU A 333 -17.61 9.97 -11.95
N ASP A 334 -18.48 10.97 -12.20
CA ASP A 334 -19.91 10.87 -11.92
C ASP A 334 -20.57 9.76 -12.77
N ARG A 335 -20.18 9.64 -14.07
CA ARG A 335 -20.67 8.55 -14.93
C ARG A 335 -20.19 7.18 -14.48
N LEU A 336 -18.96 7.06 -14.00
CA LEU A 336 -18.42 5.81 -13.46
C LEU A 336 -19.17 5.40 -12.19
N LEU A 337 -19.47 6.34 -11.30
CA LEU A 337 -20.27 6.09 -10.10
C LEU A 337 -21.68 5.63 -10.46
N ALA A 338 -22.32 6.26 -11.47
CA ALA A 338 -23.62 5.81 -11.96
C ALA A 338 -23.58 4.39 -12.55
N GLN A 339 -22.48 3.98 -13.18
CA GLN A 339 -22.31 2.57 -13.62
C GLN A 339 -22.21 1.61 -12.44
N ILE A 340 -21.48 1.97 -11.39
CA ILE A 340 -21.42 1.18 -10.15
C ILE A 340 -22.82 1.00 -9.57
N ASP A 341 -23.58 2.10 -9.43
CA ASP A 341 -24.93 2.08 -8.86
C ASP A 341 -25.87 1.19 -9.69
N ALA A 342 -25.82 1.30 -11.02
CA ALA A 342 -26.63 0.46 -11.91
C ALA A 342 -26.29 -1.05 -11.77
N GLN A 343 -25.01 -1.41 -11.56
CA GLN A 343 -24.63 -2.81 -11.36
C GLN A 343 -25.09 -3.34 -9.99
N LEU A 344 -25.05 -2.51 -8.96
CA LEU A 344 -25.55 -2.84 -7.63
C LEU A 344 -27.06 -3.03 -7.65
N GLU A 345 -27.81 -2.08 -8.22
CA GLU A 345 -29.28 -2.13 -8.35
C GLU A 345 -29.71 -3.41 -9.09
N ALA A 346 -29.05 -3.73 -10.21
CA ALA A 346 -29.33 -4.95 -10.96
C ALA A 346 -29.06 -6.26 -10.18
N SER A 347 -28.33 -6.19 -9.07
CA SER A 347 -28.10 -7.28 -8.13
C SER A 347 -28.89 -7.12 -6.82
N GLY A 348 -29.87 -6.18 -6.79
CA GLY A 348 -30.71 -5.94 -5.61
C GLY A 348 -29.98 -5.30 -4.43
N LEU A 349 -28.94 -4.53 -4.71
CA LEU A 349 -28.12 -3.83 -3.72
C LEU A 349 -28.13 -2.32 -3.99
N GLU A 350 -27.82 -1.56 -2.97
CA GLU A 350 -27.64 -0.10 -3.05
C GLU A 350 -26.26 0.27 -2.52
N ARG A 351 -25.68 1.33 -3.09
CA ARG A 351 -24.51 1.97 -2.52
C ARG A 351 -24.98 2.85 -1.35
N GLY A 352 -24.99 2.30 -0.15
CA GLY A 352 -25.29 3.02 1.08
C GLY A 352 -24.25 4.08 1.45
N GLU A 353 -24.41 4.69 2.62
CA GLU A 353 -23.36 5.54 3.19
C GLU A 353 -22.08 4.72 3.40
N SER A 354 -20.92 5.34 3.08
CA SER A 354 -19.64 4.68 3.25
C SER A 354 -19.37 4.49 4.75
N VAL A 355 -19.18 3.24 5.18
CA VAL A 355 -18.74 2.94 6.54
C VAL A 355 -17.23 3.19 6.66
N GLY A 356 -16.81 3.87 7.73
CA GLY A 356 -15.41 4.14 8.00
C GLY A 356 -14.54 2.89 8.16
N HIS A 357 -13.23 3.10 8.18
CA HIS A 357 -12.24 2.05 8.47
C HIS A 357 -12.31 1.60 9.93
#